data_f089629ecd9fb3a10c60f4bd063829e8
#
_entry.id   f089629ecd9fb3a10c60f4bd063829e8
#
_cell.length_a   1.000
_cell.length_b   1.000
_cell.length_c   1.000
_cell.angle_alpha   90.00
_cell.angle_beta   90.00
_cell.angle_gamma   90.00
#
_symmetry.space_group_name_H-M   'P 1'
#
loop_
_entity.id
_entity.type
_entity.pdbx_description
1 polymer ?
#
loop_
_entity_poly.entity_id
_entity_poly.type
_entity_poly.pdbx_seq_one_letter_code
_entity_poly.pdbx_strand_id
1 'polypeptide(L)'
;MTSAKLTSRQSLFVGVTLFSMFFGAGNLIIPPLLGLQAGGAVVPAMIGFLITGIGLPMLGIIAVGLAGTIRDLASRVHPVFSSVFVAAIYLAIGPCLAIPRTSSTSFEMLQPLLPAGISLEVARLVFSVAFFAVAYLLAMHPSALTKLLGRITGPALIVLIVAVVGAALFNPVDAVRATHGAYEGNAVMAGFQTGYQTMDLLASLTFGIIIATNIRELGVTDDAGLTREVSRAGVFAGLLMGLIYCGLAVVGLNVAPAMPDATNGAAILTASATLHFGSMGTVVVAAIFLLACLNVCIGLISCCGTYFAEAFPRVPCLLYTSPSPRDRG
;
A
#
# COMPACT_ATOMS: atom_id res chain seq x y z
N MET A 1 19.81 24.16 -20.41
CA MET A 1 20.18 22.87 -19.77
C MET A 1 19.09 21.87 -20.10
N THR A 2 19.39 20.81 -20.82
CA THR A 2 18.43 19.76 -21.15
C THR A 2 18.06 19.05 -19.86
N SER A 3 16.79 19.18 -19.44
CA SER A 3 16.23 18.44 -18.30
C SER A 3 16.51 16.95 -18.50
N ALA A 4 17.20 16.34 -17.55
CA ALA A 4 17.43 14.90 -17.57
C ALA A 4 16.09 14.19 -17.36
N LYS A 5 15.63 13.48 -18.37
CA LYS A 5 14.40 12.65 -18.27
C LYS A 5 14.79 11.25 -17.81
N LEU A 6 13.95 10.64 -16.99
CA LEU A 6 14.10 9.23 -16.67
C LEU A 6 13.97 8.38 -17.94
N THR A 7 14.77 7.35 -18.05
CA THR A 7 14.57 6.32 -19.07
C THR A 7 13.26 5.57 -18.77
N SER A 8 12.62 4.99 -19.78
CA SER A 8 11.38 4.21 -19.60
C SER A 8 11.52 3.12 -18.53
N ARG A 9 12.70 2.49 -18.45
CA ARG A 9 13.02 1.47 -17.45
C ARG A 9 13.10 2.06 -16.03
N GLN A 10 13.72 3.22 -15.86
CA GLN A 10 13.79 3.91 -14.57
C GLN A 10 12.41 4.37 -14.11
N SER A 11 11.61 4.95 -15.02
CA SER A 11 10.24 5.38 -14.74
C SER A 11 9.36 4.21 -14.31
N LEU A 12 9.49 3.03 -14.95
CA LEU A 12 8.82 1.82 -14.57
C LEU A 12 9.22 1.37 -13.14
N PHE A 13 10.51 1.35 -12.83
CA PHE A 13 10.98 0.97 -11.49
C PHE A 13 10.48 1.92 -10.39
N VAL A 14 10.48 3.23 -10.65
CA VAL A 14 9.93 4.21 -9.70
C VAL A 14 8.43 3.99 -9.50
N GLY A 15 7.68 3.74 -10.58
CA GLY A 15 6.25 3.44 -10.51
C GLY A 15 5.94 2.14 -9.75
N VAL A 16 6.70 1.07 -9.97
CA VAL A 16 6.57 -0.20 -9.22
C VAL A 16 6.97 -0.02 -7.77
N THR A 17 7.98 0.79 -7.46
CA THR A 17 8.35 1.14 -6.09
C THR A 17 7.20 1.83 -5.38
N LEU A 18 6.61 2.83 -6.02
CA LEU A 18 5.46 3.57 -5.48
C LEU A 18 4.25 2.65 -5.28
N PHE A 19 3.93 1.80 -6.26
CA PHE A 19 2.91 0.76 -6.11
C PHE A 19 3.17 -0.12 -4.88
N SER A 20 4.41 -0.61 -4.72
CA SER A 20 4.79 -1.49 -3.61
C SER A 20 4.69 -0.81 -2.25
N MET A 21 4.92 0.51 -2.18
CA MET A 21 4.77 1.30 -0.96
C MET A 21 3.30 1.52 -0.58
N PHE A 22 2.40 1.62 -1.57
CA PHE A 22 0.97 1.75 -1.33
C PHE A 22 0.31 0.41 -1.02
N PHE A 23 0.67 -0.62 -1.76
CA PHE A 23 -0.07 -1.87 -1.79
C PHE A 23 0.19 -2.73 -0.54
N GLY A 24 -0.64 -2.54 0.48
CA GLY A 24 -0.57 -3.19 1.78
C GLY A 24 -1.78 -4.07 2.12
N ALA A 25 -1.91 -4.40 3.40
CA ALA A 25 -2.98 -5.26 3.90
C ALA A 25 -4.40 -4.76 3.56
N GLY A 26 -4.64 -3.46 3.71
CA GLY A 26 -5.94 -2.86 3.40
C GLY A 26 -6.34 -3.08 1.94
N ASN A 27 -5.37 -2.90 1.04
CA ASN A 27 -5.53 -3.03 -0.40
C ASN A 27 -5.81 -4.47 -0.85
N LEU A 28 -5.39 -5.46 -0.04
CA LEU A 28 -5.69 -6.88 -0.26
C LEU A 28 -7.03 -7.31 0.33
N ILE A 29 -7.44 -6.71 1.45
CA ILE A 29 -8.62 -7.14 2.22
C ILE A 29 -9.91 -6.47 1.72
N ILE A 30 -9.83 -5.16 1.42
CA ILE A 30 -11.02 -4.35 1.17
C ILE A 30 -11.69 -4.66 -0.18
N PRO A 31 -10.98 -4.75 -1.32
CA PRO A 31 -11.63 -5.01 -2.60
C PRO A 31 -12.34 -6.37 -2.71
N PRO A 32 -11.78 -7.50 -2.21
CA PRO A 32 -12.51 -8.76 -2.20
C PRO A 32 -13.78 -8.71 -1.36
N LEU A 33 -13.72 -8.04 -0.19
CA LEU A 33 -14.88 -7.88 0.67
C LEU A 33 -15.95 -7.01 0.01
N LEU A 34 -15.55 -5.91 -0.65
CA LEU A 34 -16.44 -5.09 -1.46
C LEU A 34 -17.11 -5.91 -2.56
N GLY A 35 -16.33 -6.70 -3.30
CA GLY A 35 -16.85 -7.55 -4.36
C GLY A 35 -17.90 -8.54 -3.87
N LEU A 36 -17.65 -9.18 -2.72
CA LEU A 36 -18.60 -10.09 -2.08
C LEU A 36 -19.88 -9.37 -1.65
N GLN A 37 -19.77 -8.24 -0.95
CA GLN A 37 -20.92 -7.52 -0.39
C GLN A 37 -21.73 -6.75 -1.43
N ALA A 38 -21.06 -6.17 -2.42
CA ALA A 38 -21.72 -5.42 -3.48
C ALA A 38 -22.47 -6.30 -4.48
N GLY A 39 -22.08 -7.57 -4.63
CA GLY A 39 -22.78 -8.51 -5.48
C GLY A 39 -23.10 -7.96 -6.88
N GLY A 40 -24.38 -7.87 -7.23
CA GLY A 40 -24.84 -7.31 -8.51
C GLY A 40 -24.51 -5.83 -8.72
N ALA A 41 -24.26 -5.09 -7.63
CA ALA A 41 -23.90 -3.66 -7.65
C ALA A 41 -22.39 -3.42 -7.61
N VAL A 42 -21.56 -4.42 -7.89
CA VAL A 42 -20.09 -4.32 -7.81
C VAL A 42 -19.51 -3.23 -8.71
N VAL A 43 -20.05 -3.02 -9.91
CA VAL A 43 -19.54 -2.01 -10.85
C VAL A 43 -19.72 -0.59 -10.30
N PRO A 44 -20.92 -0.12 -9.92
CA PRO A 44 -21.07 1.19 -9.30
C PRO A 44 -20.31 1.32 -7.98
N ALA A 45 -20.22 0.27 -7.14
CA ALA A 45 -19.43 0.27 -5.92
C ALA A 45 -17.93 0.47 -6.22
N MET A 46 -17.38 -0.22 -7.23
CA MET A 46 -15.99 -0.06 -7.66
C MET A 46 -15.70 1.32 -8.22
N ILE A 47 -16.62 1.95 -8.95
CA ILE A 47 -16.44 3.33 -9.42
C ILE A 47 -16.24 4.26 -8.21
N GLY A 48 -17.10 4.18 -7.19
CA GLY A 48 -16.94 4.96 -5.97
C GLY A 48 -15.62 4.67 -5.25
N PHE A 49 -15.28 3.39 -5.12
CA PHE A 49 -14.06 2.93 -4.48
C PHE A 49 -12.78 3.44 -5.17
N LEU A 50 -12.72 3.38 -6.49
CA LEU A 50 -11.55 3.83 -7.25
C LEU A 50 -11.33 5.35 -7.17
N ILE A 51 -12.40 6.14 -7.01
CA ILE A 51 -12.26 7.59 -6.81
C ILE A 51 -11.47 7.89 -5.53
N THR A 52 -11.78 7.26 -4.42
CA THR A 52 -11.15 7.53 -3.12
C THR A 52 -9.92 6.66 -2.89
N GLY A 53 -9.93 5.41 -3.29
CA GLY A 53 -8.80 4.49 -3.10
C GLY A 53 -7.64 4.72 -4.07
N ILE A 54 -7.86 5.40 -5.21
CA ILE A 54 -6.81 5.70 -6.19
C ILE A 54 -6.81 7.18 -6.59
N GLY A 55 -7.95 7.73 -6.98
CA GLY A 55 -8.03 9.09 -7.51
C GLY A 55 -7.49 10.11 -6.51
N LEU A 56 -7.98 10.10 -5.28
CA LEU A 56 -7.51 11.03 -4.25
C LEU A 56 -6.04 10.81 -3.85
N PRO A 57 -5.53 9.59 -3.63
CA PRO A 57 -4.10 9.36 -3.41
C PRO A 57 -3.22 9.88 -4.55
N MET A 58 -3.62 9.69 -5.80
CA MET A 58 -2.87 10.21 -6.94
C MET A 58 -2.84 11.74 -6.96
N LEU A 59 -3.97 12.39 -6.68
CA LEU A 59 -4.02 13.85 -6.51
C LEU A 59 -3.16 14.31 -5.34
N GLY A 60 -3.12 13.56 -4.23
CA GLY A 60 -2.25 13.83 -3.08
C GLY A 60 -0.77 13.86 -3.45
N ILE A 61 -0.28 12.83 -4.19
CA ILE A 61 1.11 12.78 -4.67
C ILE A 61 1.41 13.96 -5.59
N ILE A 62 0.52 14.27 -6.54
CA ILE A 62 0.72 15.38 -7.48
C ILE A 62 0.75 16.71 -6.71
N ALA A 63 -0.15 16.91 -5.76
CA ALA A 63 -0.20 18.12 -4.95
C ALA A 63 1.07 18.33 -4.11
N VAL A 64 1.58 17.27 -3.48
CA VAL A 64 2.85 17.31 -2.75
C VAL A 64 4.03 17.52 -3.70
N GLY A 65 4.03 16.85 -4.86
CA GLY A 65 5.05 17.06 -5.89
C GLY A 65 5.13 18.50 -6.40
N LEU A 66 3.99 19.19 -6.52
CA LEU A 66 3.91 20.61 -6.91
C LEU A 66 4.28 21.55 -5.77
N ALA A 67 3.96 21.22 -4.53
CA ALA A 67 4.21 22.06 -3.37
C ALA A 67 5.63 21.91 -2.80
N GLY A 68 6.32 20.83 -3.11
CA GLY A 68 7.62 20.44 -2.56
C GLY A 68 7.50 19.51 -1.37
N THR A 69 6.80 19.90 -0.32
CA THR A 69 6.56 19.06 0.86
C THR A 69 5.10 19.15 1.33
N ILE A 70 4.68 18.16 2.13
CA ILE A 70 3.38 18.22 2.80
C ILE A 70 3.26 19.45 3.74
N ARG A 71 4.38 19.84 4.37
CA ARG A 71 4.45 21.01 5.23
C ARG A 71 4.20 22.29 4.44
N ASP A 72 4.82 22.45 3.26
CA ASP A 72 4.62 23.59 2.37
C ASP A 72 3.18 23.65 1.88
N LEU A 73 2.59 22.50 1.54
CA LEU A 73 1.20 22.41 1.14
C LEU A 73 0.25 22.86 2.26
N ALA A 74 0.42 22.34 3.47
CA ALA A 74 -0.44 22.64 4.62
C ALA A 74 -0.23 24.06 5.17
N SER A 75 0.98 24.62 5.07
CA SER A 75 1.30 25.96 5.55
C SER A 75 0.58 27.07 4.77
N ARG A 76 0.10 26.77 3.56
CA ARG A 76 -0.75 27.70 2.78
C ARG A 76 -2.08 28.03 3.48
N VAL A 77 -2.56 27.14 4.36
CA VAL A 77 -3.75 27.39 5.18
C VAL A 77 -3.37 28.20 6.42
N HIS A 78 -2.49 27.66 7.26
CA HIS A 78 -1.98 28.32 8.46
C HIS A 78 -0.77 27.55 9.02
N PRO A 79 0.28 28.23 9.57
CA PRO A 79 1.46 27.56 10.10
C PRO A 79 1.18 26.56 11.24
N VAL A 80 0.28 26.91 12.17
CA VAL A 80 -0.14 26.01 13.25
C VAL A 80 -0.89 24.81 12.72
N PHE A 81 -1.80 25.02 11.76
CA PHE A 81 -2.50 23.91 11.08
C PHE A 81 -1.50 22.96 10.45
N SER A 82 -0.52 23.47 9.73
CA SER A 82 0.53 22.66 9.11
C SER A 82 1.24 21.78 10.14
N SER A 83 1.68 22.35 11.26
CA SER A 83 2.39 21.59 12.29
C SER A 83 1.54 20.48 12.91
N VAL A 84 0.30 20.78 13.27
CA VAL A 84 -0.63 19.81 13.88
C VAL A 84 -1.05 18.73 12.88
N PHE A 85 -1.43 19.14 11.67
CA PHE A 85 -1.92 18.25 10.63
C PHE A 85 -0.83 17.26 10.17
N VAL A 86 0.39 17.77 9.91
CA VAL A 86 1.51 16.93 9.49
C VAL A 86 1.90 15.96 10.61
N ALA A 87 1.98 16.42 11.86
CA ALA A 87 2.26 15.54 12.99
C ALA A 87 1.18 14.46 13.15
N ALA A 88 -0.10 14.82 13.03
CA ALA A 88 -1.21 13.87 13.11
C ALA A 88 -1.13 12.79 12.02
N ILE A 89 -0.79 13.17 10.77
CA ILE A 89 -0.60 12.20 9.69
C ILE A 89 0.53 11.23 10.02
N TYR A 90 1.72 11.73 10.38
CA TYR A 90 2.87 10.86 10.66
C TYR A 90 2.66 9.99 11.90
N LEU A 91 1.92 10.44 12.90
CA LEU A 91 1.52 9.60 14.04
C LEU A 91 0.53 8.52 13.61
N ALA A 92 -0.46 8.85 12.77
CA ALA A 92 -1.47 7.90 12.31
C ALA A 92 -0.87 6.82 11.42
N ILE A 93 -0.12 7.19 10.38
CA ILE A 93 0.49 6.21 9.46
C ILE A 93 1.70 5.50 10.08
N GLY A 94 2.35 6.12 11.06
CA GLY A 94 3.51 5.59 11.77
C GLY A 94 3.09 4.70 12.95
N PRO A 95 3.48 5.09 14.17
CA PRO A 95 3.42 4.21 15.33
C PRO A 95 2.00 3.86 15.81
N CYS A 96 0.98 4.69 15.49
CA CYS A 96 -0.34 4.52 16.09
C CYS A 96 -1.22 3.50 15.36
N LEU A 97 -1.20 3.46 14.02
CA LEU A 97 -2.16 2.65 13.26
C LEU A 97 -1.50 1.81 12.17
N ALA A 98 -0.89 2.43 11.15
CA ALA A 98 -0.53 1.69 9.93
C ALA A 98 0.65 0.73 10.15
N ILE A 99 1.74 1.14 10.79
CA ILE A 99 2.91 0.27 11.02
C ILE A 99 2.55 -0.95 11.87
N PRO A 100 1.91 -0.84 13.06
CA PRO A 100 1.49 -2.00 13.84
C PRO A 100 0.57 -2.96 13.09
N ARG A 101 -0.36 -2.42 12.28
CA ARG A 101 -1.28 -3.20 11.47
C ARG A 101 -0.56 -4.10 10.47
N THR A 102 0.58 -3.69 9.90
CA THR A 102 1.32 -4.50 8.94
C THR A 102 1.80 -5.82 9.54
N SER A 103 2.34 -5.81 10.75
CA SER A 103 2.79 -7.01 11.44
C SER A 103 1.61 -7.91 11.85
N SER A 104 0.56 -7.34 12.46
CA SER A 104 -0.59 -8.12 12.92
C SER A 104 -1.30 -8.84 11.78
N THR A 105 -1.57 -8.14 10.66
CA THR A 105 -2.24 -8.75 9.51
C THR A 105 -1.37 -9.81 8.83
N SER A 106 -0.05 -9.59 8.73
CA SER A 106 0.86 -10.61 8.21
C SER A 106 0.86 -11.86 9.08
N PHE A 107 0.84 -11.70 10.40
CA PHE A 107 0.81 -12.82 11.33
C PHE A 107 -0.49 -13.61 11.21
N GLU A 108 -1.64 -12.93 11.11
CA GLU A 108 -2.94 -13.60 10.92
C GLU A 108 -2.95 -14.54 9.72
N MET A 109 -2.30 -14.15 8.62
CA MET A 109 -2.20 -14.98 7.42
C MET A 109 -1.21 -16.15 7.56
N LEU A 110 -0.24 -16.04 8.45
CA LEU A 110 0.71 -17.11 8.76
C LEU A 110 0.18 -18.08 9.81
N GLN A 111 -0.79 -17.67 10.61
CA GLN A 111 -1.32 -18.47 11.71
C GLN A 111 -1.77 -19.87 11.29
N PRO A 112 -2.51 -20.09 10.17
CA PRO A 112 -2.91 -21.42 9.73
C PRO A 112 -1.75 -22.36 9.36
N LEU A 113 -0.56 -21.81 9.16
CA LEU A 113 0.66 -22.56 8.80
C LEU A 113 1.51 -22.91 10.01
N LEU A 114 1.15 -22.45 11.22
CA LEU A 114 1.91 -22.73 12.44
C LEU A 114 1.69 -24.17 12.90
N PRO A 115 2.75 -24.84 13.42
CA PRO A 115 2.62 -26.15 14.02
C PRO A 115 1.68 -26.15 15.24
N ALA A 116 0.93 -27.23 15.40
CA ALA A 116 0.08 -27.42 16.57
C ALA A 116 0.90 -27.46 17.87
N GLY A 117 0.41 -26.78 18.91
CA GLY A 117 1.05 -26.77 20.23
C GLY A 117 1.93 -25.55 20.53
N ILE A 118 2.12 -24.63 19.60
CA ILE A 118 2.82 -23.37 19.88
C ILE A 118 1.84 -22.37 20.50
N SER A 119 2.24 -21.70 21.58
CA SER A 119 1.48 -20.58 22.12
C SER A 119 1.36 -19.46 21.09
N LEU A 120 0.12 -19.13 20.73
CA LEU A 120 -0.16 -18.12 19.70
C LEU A 120 0.38 -16.74 20.09
N GLU A 121 0.37 -16.41 21.37
CA GLU A 121 0.88 -15.13 21.89
C GLU A 121 2.41 -15.04 21.73
N VAL A 122 3.13 -16.11 22.07
CA VAL A 122 4.58 -16.17 21.91
C VAL A 122 4.95 -16.13 20.43
N ALA A 123 4.26 -16.90 19.59
CA ALA A 123 4.50 -16.89 18.15
C ALA A 123 4.28 -15.50 17.54
N ARG A 124 3.21 -14.80 17.95
CA ARG A 124 2.92 -13.42 17.52
C ARG A 124 4.00 -12.45 17.95
N LEU A 125 4.48 -12.55 19.19
CA LEU A 125 5.54 -11.68 19.69
C LEU A 125 6.85 -11.89 18.92
N VAL A 126 7.27 -13.14 18.79
CA VAL A 126 8.51 -13.50 18.05
C VAL A 126 8.43 -13.05 16.60
N PHE A 127 7.29 -13.32 15.94
CA PHE A 127 7.06 -12.86 14.57
C PHE A 127 7.14 -11.34 14.46
N SER A 128 6.45 -10.61 15.35
CA SER A 128 6.43 -9.14 15.29
C SER A 128 7.82 -8.55 15.49
N VAL A 129 8.60 -9.07 16.44
CA VAL A 129 9.99 -8.64 16.66
C VAL A 129 10.84 -8.90 15.41
N ALA A 130 10.76 -10.11 14.85
CA ALA A 130 11.49 -10.45 13.63
C ALA A 130 11.07 -9.59 12.43
N PHE A 131 9.76 -9.40 12.24
CA PHE A 131 9.18 -8.58 11.16
C PHE A 131 9.68 -7.13 11.22
N PHE A 132 9.58 -6.50 12.41
CA PHE A 132 10.03 -5.12 12.56
C PHE A 132 11.55 -4.98 12.52
N ALA A 133 12.31 -5.97 13.01
CA ALA A 133 13.76 -5.96 12.85
C ALA A 133 14.17 -5.99 11.38
N VAL A 134 13.57 -6.87 10.59
CA VAL A 134 13.82 -6.94 9.13
C VAL A 134 13.39 -5.64 8.45
N ALA A 135 12.18 -5.15 8.73
CA ALA A 135 11.68 -3.91 8.15
C ALA A 135 12.59 -2.71 8.48
N TYR A 136 13.06 -2.61 9.72
CA TYR A 136 13.97 -1.57 10.19
C TYR A 136 15.33 -1.64 9.47
N LEU A 137 15.96 -2.81 9.43
CA LEU A 137 17.24 -2.99 8.76
C LEU A 137 17.18 -2.62 7.27
N LEU A 138 16.09 -2.95 6.61
CA LEU A 138 15.87 -2.61 5.21
C LEU A 138 15.58 -1.11 5.03
N ALA A 139 14.85 -0.48 5.95
CA ALA A 139 14.54 0.94 5.92
C ALA A 139 15.77 1.84 6.15
N MET A 140 16.79 1.35 6.85
CA MET A 140 18.04 2.09 7.10
C MET A 140 18.86 2.37 5.82
N HIS A 141 18.55 1.72 4.70
CA HIS A 141 19.27 1.86 3.45
C HIS A 141 18.37 2.43 2.34
N PRO A 142 18.09 3.75 2.31
CA PRO A 142 17.14 4.36 1.35
C PRO A 142 17.50 4.09 -0.12
N SER A 143 18.78 4.05 -0.46
CA SER A 143 19.24 3.72 -1.83
C SER A 143 18.97 2.26 -2.23
N ALA A 144 18.91 1.34 -1.25
CA ALA A 144 18.53 -0.06 -1.47
C ALA A 144 17.01 -0.23 -1.56
N LEU A 145 16.25 0.69 -1.01
CA LEU A 145 14.79 0.66 -0.94
C LEU A 145 14.17 0.55 -2.34
N THR A 146 14.53 1.46 -3.26
CA THR A 146 14.04 1.45 -4.64
C THR A 146 14.47 0.19 -5.39
N LYS A 147 15.68 -0.33 -5.11
CA LYS A 147 16.13 -1.58 -5.72
C LYS A 147 15.34 -2.78 -5.20
N LEU A 148 15.09 -2.83 -3.90
CA LEU A 148 14.37 -3.93 -3.28
C LEU A 148 12.89 -3.92 -3.69
N LEU A 149 12.19 -2.80 -3.43
CA LEU A 149 10.76 -2.67 -3.70
C LEU A 149 10.44 -2.65 -5.21
N GLY A 150 11.24 -1.93 -6.00
CA GLY A 150 10.98 -1.78 -7.43
C GLY A 150 11.45 -2.96 -8.29
N ARG A 151 12.47 -3.72 -7.87
CA ARG A 151 13.07 -4.78 -8.70
C ARG A 151 12.82 -6.20 -8.22
N ILE A 152 12.55 -6.41 -6.94
CA ILE A 152 12.44 -7.75 -6.35
C ILE A 152 11.07 -7.95 -5.75
N THR A 153 10.77 -7.31 -4.62
CA THR A 153 9.56 -7.60 -3.86
C THR A 153 8.29 -7.10 -4.53
N GLY A 154 8.33 -5.95 -5.21
CA GLY A 154 7.20 -5.42 -5.96
C GLY A 154 6.78 -6.30 -7.13
N PRO A 155 7.68 -6.62 -8.08
CA PRO A 155 7.36 -7.57 -9.15
C PRO A 155 6.93 -8.94 -8.65
N ALA A 156 7.57 -9.49 -7.60
CA ALA A 156 7.15 -10.75 -7.00
C ALA A 156 5.72 -10.67 -6.44
N LEU A 157 5.39 -9.60 -5.75
CA LEU A 157 4.04 -9.35 -5.24
C LEU A 157 3.02 -9.28 -6.37
N ILE A 158 3.32 -8.53 -7.44
CA ILE A 158 2.44 -8.41 -8.61
C ILE A 158 2.19 -9.78 -9.24
N VAL A 159 3.24 -10.58 -9.45
CA VAL A 159 3.12 -11.92 -10.06
C VAL A 159 2.23 -12.84 -9.20
N LEU A 160 2.43 -12.85 -7.88
CA LEU A 160 1.62 -13.67 -6.97
C LEU A 160 0.15 -13.23 -6.98
N ILE A 161 -0.13 -11.93 -6.95
CA ILE A 161 -1.51 -11.42 -7.02
C ILE A 161 -2.15 -11.74 -8.36
N VAL A 162 -1.43 -11.53 -9.46
CA VAL A 162 -1.93 -11.84 -10.81
C VAL A 162 -2.22 -13.32 -10.96
N ALA A 163 -1.44 -14.20 -10.34
CA ALA A 163 -1.70 -15.63 -10.34
C ALA A 163 -3.03 -15.97 -9.64
N VAL A 164 -3.28 -15.40 -8.45
CA VAL A 164 -4.53 -15.65 -7.71
C VAL A 164 -5.74 -15.04 -8.41
N VAL A 165 -5.63 -13.78 -8.84
CA VAL A 165 -6.70 -13.09 -9.57
C VAL A 165 -6.97 -13.78 -10.92
N GLY A 166 -5.91 -14.12 -11.64
CA GLY A 166 -6.03 -14.83 -12.93
C GLY A 166 -6.76 -16.17 -12.78
N ALA A 167 -6.38 -16.98 -11.79
CA ALA A 167 -7.06 -18.25 -11.51
C ALA A 167 -8.57 -18.05 -11.24
N ALA A 168 -8.95 -17.02 -10.49
CA ALA A 168 -10.34 -16.69 -10.22
C ALA A 168 -11.10 -16.19 -11.48
N LEU A 169 -10.44 -15.46 -12.37
CA LEU A 169 -11.03 -14.95 -13.61
C LEU A 169 -11.28 -16.09 -14.64
N PHE A 170 -10.39 -17.08 -14.69
CA PHE A 170 -10.55 -18.23 -15.60
C PHE A 170 -11.63 -19.23 -15.14
N ASN A 171 -12.08 -19.15 -13.89
CA ASN A 171 -13.13 -19.99 -13.33
C ASN A 171 -14.27 -19.14 -12.75
N PRO A 172 -15.01 -18.40 -13.59
CA PRO A 172 -16.10 -17.56 -13.11
C PRO A 172 -17.23 -18.44 -12.55
N VAL A 173 -17.82 -17.98 -11.44
CA VAL A 173 -19.00 -18.64 -10.86
C VAL A 173 -20.24 -17.91 -11.34
N ASP A 174 -21.05 -18.59 -12.14
CA ASP A 174 -22.35 -18.07 -12.63
C ASP A 174 -23.42 -18.23 -11.53
N ALA A 175 -23.52 -17.23 -10.67
CA ALA A 175 -24.57 -17.17 -9.66
C ALA A 175 -25.13 -15.74 -9.57
N VAL A 176 -26.44 -15.64 -9.39
CA VAL A 176 -27.08 -14.37 -9.02
C VAL A 176 -26.62 -14.05 -7.60
N ARG A 177 -26.00 -12.88 -7.42
CA ARG A 177 -25.38 -12.49 -6.17
C ARG A 177 -26.17 -11.36 -5.57
N ALA A 178 -26.68 -11.60 -4.35
CA ALA A 178 -27.37 -10.57 -3.60
C ALA A 178 -26.41 -9.44 -3.23
N THR A 179 -26.94 -8.23 -3.19
CA THR A 179 -26.25 -7.08 -2.65
C THR A 179 -26.57 -6.98 -1.16
N HIS A 180 -25.58 -6.69 -0.32
CA HIS A 180 -25.71 -6.70 1.13
C HIS A 180 -25.29 -5.38 1.76
N GLY A 181 -25.91 -5.03 2.87
CA GLY A 181 -25.54 -3.94 3.75
C GLY A 181 -25.57 -2.56 3.07
N ALA A 182 -24.51 -1.77 3.21
CA ALA A 182 -24.46 -0.41 2.69
C ALA A 182 -24.60 -0.31 1.17
N TYR A 183 -24.34 -1.40 0.44
CA TYR A 183 -24.40 -1.43 -1.03
C TYR A 183 -25.83 -1.58 -1.59
N GLU A 184 -26.81 -1.98 -0.77
CA GLU A 184 -28.24 -2.09 -1.16
C GLU A 184 -28.85 -0.73 -1.49
N GLY A 185 -28.36 0.34 -0.86
CA GLY A 185 -28.79 1.71 -1.11
C GLY A 185 -28.04 2.35 -2.27
N ASN A 186 -27.09 3.22 -1.94
CA ASN A 186 -26.24 3.89 -2.93
C ASN A 186 -24.85 3.21 -2.99
N ALA A 187 -24.71 2.25 -3.90
CA ALA A 187 -23.48 1.47 -4.04
C ALA A 187 -22.25 2.33 -4.39
N VAL A 188 -22.43 3.43 -5.16
CA VAL A 188 -21.32 4.37 -5.46
C VAL A 188 -20.84 5.05 -4.20
N MET A 189 -21.76 5.55 -3.36
CA MET A 189 -21.40 6.23 -2.11
C MET A 189 -20.80 5.24 -1.09
N ALA A 190 -21.33 4.03 -1.00
CA ALA A 190 -20.76 2.98 -0.15
C ALA A 190 -19.33 2.64 -0.59
N GLY A 191 -19.10 2.46 -1.89
CA GLY A 191 -17.77 2.24 -2.44
C GLY A 191 -16.82 3.42 -2.19
N PHE A 192 -17.31 4.65 -2.37
CA PHE A 192 -16.55 5.88 -2.09
C PHE A 192 -16.10 5.94 -0.62
N GLN A 193 -16.96 5.62 0.33
CA GLN A 193 -16.60 5.56 1.75
C GLN A 193 -15.62 4.42 2.04
N THR A 194 -15.82 3.26 1.41
CA THR A 194 -14.96 2.08 1.59
C THR A 194 -13.54 2.34 1.07
N GLY A 195 -13.37 3.12 -0.02
CA GLY A 195 -12.07 3.44 -0.56
C GLY A 195 -11.17 4.26 0.39
N TYR A 196 -11.75 5.05 1.29
CA TYR A 196 -10.95 5.74 2.33
C TYR A 196 -10.31 4.77 3.33
N GLN A 197 -10.87 3.59 3.53
CA GLN A 197 -10.36 2.60 4.51
C GLN A 197 -9.01 2.01 4.09
N THR A 198 -8.60 2.16 2.83
CA THR A 198 -7.25 1.78 2.38
C THR A 198 -6.15 2.62 3.04
N MET A 199 -6.47 3.83 3.51
CA MET A 199 -5.55 4.83 4.07
C MET A 199 -4.51 5.38 3.07
N ASP A 200 -4.65 5.06 1.80
CA ASP A 200 -3.69 5.44 0.75
C ASP A 200 -3.60 6.95 0.57
N LEU A 201 -4.69 7.69 0.81
CA LEU A 201 -4.68 9.15 0.76
C LEU A 201 -3.70 9.75 1.77
N LEU A 202 -3.70 9.27 3.03
CA LEU A 202 -2.76 9.75 4.04
C LEU A 202 -1.32 9.37 3.70
N ALA A 203 -1.11 8.15 3.22
CA ALA A 203 0.19 7.66 2.78
C ALA A 203 0.73 8.45 1.58
N SER A 204 -0.12 8.85 0.65
CA SER A 204 0.26 9.60 -0.56
C SER A 204 0.94 10.92 -0.25
N LEU A 205 0.46 11.61 0.79
CA LEU A 205 1.02 12.90 1.23
C LEU A 205 2.45 12.77 1.77
N THR A 206 2.85 11.57 2.20
CA THR A 206 4.19 11.31 2.75
C THR A 206 5.10 10.59 1.75
N PHE A 207 4.58 9.68 0.95
CA PHE A 207 5.36 8.93 -0.05
C PHE A 207 5.88 9.79 -1.19
N GLY A 208 5.19 10.89 -1.51
CA GLY A 208 5.63 11.84 -2.53
C GLY A 208 7.05 12.34 -2.31
N ILE A 209 7.46 12.58 -1.05
CA ILE A 209 8.83 13.04 -0.71
C ILE A 209 9.87 11.96 -1.05
N ILE A 210 9.63 10.70 -0.66
CA ILE A 210 10.57 9.59 -0.95
C ILE A 210 10.74 9.40 -2.45
N ILE A 211 9.64 9.42 -3.19
CA ILE A 211 9.68 9.26 -4.64
C ILE A 211 10.39 10.44 -5.30
N ALA A 212 10.16 11.66 -4.83
CA ALA A 212 10.88 12.84 -5.31
C ALA A 212 12.39 12.74 -5.05
N THR A 213 12.79 12.29 -3.87
CA THR A 213 14.21 12.05 -3.52
C THR A 213 14.83 10.99 -4.44
N ASN A 214 14.14 9.85 -4.63
CA ASN A 214 14.61 8.80 -5.53
C ASN A 214 14.79 9.29 -6.98
N ILE A 215 13.87 10.12 -7.47
CA ILE A 215 13.95 10.69 -8.82
C ILE A 215 15.12 11.68 -8.93
N ARG A 216 15.39 12.46 -7.87
CA ARG A 216 16.57 13.35 -7.81
C ARG A 216 17.87 12.58 -7.82
N GLU A 217 17.97 11.47 -7.10
CA GLU A 217 19.14 10.58 -7.11
C GLU A 217 19.38 9.95 -8.50
N LEU A 218 18.33 9.80 -9.30
CA LEU A 218 18.41 9.31 -10.68
C LEU A 218 18.81 10.41 -11.69
N GLY A 219 19.07 11.65 -11.23
CA GLY A 219 19.63 12.74 -12.01
C GLY A 219 18.62 13.79 -12.51
N VAL A 220 17.37 13.74 -12.09
CA VAL A 220 16.37 14.79 -12.40
C VAL A 220 16.42 15.84 -11.30
N THR A 221 17.02 17.01 -11.60
CA THR A 221 17.27 18.07 -10.61
C THR A 221 16.37 19.28 -10.75
N ASP A 222 15.73 19.46 -11.90
CA ASP A 222 14.79 20.55 -12.15
C ASP A 222 13.40 20.24 -11.60
N ASP A 223 12.75 21.24 -10.97
CA ASP A 223 11.46 21.07 -10.29
C ASP A 223 10.33 20.67 -11.26
N ALA A 224 10.33 21.19 -12.48
CA ALA A 224 9.33 20.84 -13.48
C ALA A 224 9.45 19.37 -13.94
N GLY A 225 10.69 18.91 -14.18
CA GLY A 225 10.98 17.51 -14.49
C GLY A 225 10.64 16.60 -13.32
N LEU A 226 10.99 16.99 -12.11
CA LEU A 226 10.67 16.23 -10.89
C LEU A 226 9.16 16.02 -10.74
N THR A 227 8.37 17.11 -10.79
CA THR A 227 6.91 17.04 -10.71
C THR A 227 6.32 16.14 -11.80
N ARG A 228 6.83 16.26 -13.02
CA ARG A 228 6.39 15.43 -14.15
C ARG A 228 6.67 13.95 -13.92
N GLU A 229 7.86 13.58 -13.48
CA GLU A 229 8.22 12.17 -13.27
C GLU A 229 7.51 11.59 -12.01
N VAL A 230 7.32 12.37 -10.93
CA VAL A 230 6.50 11.98 -9.78
C VAL A 230 5.05 11.73 -10.22
N SER A 231 4.46 12.63 -11.02
CA SER A 231 3.09 12.46 -11.53
C SER A 231 2.96 11.23 -12.42
N ARG A 232 3.94 10.97 -13.29
CA ARG A 232 3.96 9.76 -14.15
C ARG A 232 4.04 8.48 -13.33
N ALA A 233 4.90 8.45 -12.30
CA ALA A 233 5.01 7.32 -11.39
C ALA A 233 3.69 7.10 -10.62
N GLY A 234 3.04 8.19 -10.18
CA GLY A 234 1.74 8.16 -9.54
C GLY A 234 0.66 7.55 -10.45
N VAL A 235 0.51 8.07 -11.66
CA VAL A 235 -0.47 7.56 -12.63
C VAL A 235 -0.23 6.09 -12.94
N PHE A 236 1.03 5.67 -13.15
CA PHE A 236 1.36 4.27 -13.39
C PHE A 236 0.98 3.38 -12.20
N ALA A 237 1.37 3.78 -10.99
CA ALA A 237 1.02 3.03 -9.77
C ALA A 237 -0.49 2.96 -9.58
N GLY A 238 -1.21 4.07 -9.79
CA GLY A 238 -2.67 4.13 -9.69
C GLY A 238 -3.38 3.22 -10.69
N LEU A 239 -2.95 3.21 -11.96
CA LEU A 239 -3.52 2.31 -12.97
C LEU A 239 -3.29 0.83 -12.62
N LEU A 240 -2.09 0.50 -12.14
CA LEU A 240 -1.76 -0.86 -11.72
C LEU A 240 -2.60 -1.28 -10.50
N MET A 241 -2.73 -0.39 -9.50
CA MET A 241 -3.61 -0.63 -8.34
C MET A 241 -5.06 -0.82 -8.76
N GLY A 242 -5.57 0.02 -9.68
CA GLY A 242 -6.95 -0.07 -10.18
C GLY A 242 -7.24 -1.40 -10.85
N LEU A 243 -6.33 -1.87 -11.69
CA LEU A 243 -6.46 -3.16 -12.34
C LEU A 243 -6.51 -4.30 -11.31
N ILE A 244 -5.61 -4.27 -10.32
CA ILE A 244 -5.56 -5.27 -9.26
C ILE A 244 -6.82 -5.20 -8.38
N TYR A 245 -7.30 -4.02 -8.01
CA TYR A 245 -8.51 -3.86 -7.20
C TYR A 245 -9.76 -4.41 -7.91
N CYS A 246 -9.91 -4.13 -9.20
CA CYS A 246 -10.99 -4.73 -10.00
C CYS A 246 -10.89 -6.26 -10.02
N GLY A 247 -9.70 -6.79 -10.19
CA GLY A 247 -9.47 -8.23 -10.15
C GLY A 247 -9.79 -8.85 -8.78
N LEU A 248 -9.36 -8.20 -7.70
CA LEU A 248 -9.65 -8.65 -6.34
C LEU A 248 -11.15 -8.56 -5.99
N ALA A 249 -11.86 -7.55 -6.50
CA ALA A 249 -13.32 -7.47 -6.35
C ALA A 249 -14.01 -8.64 -7.07
N VAL A 250 -13.53 -9.04 -8.26
CA VAL A 250 -14.04 -10.24 -8.94
C VAL A 250 -13.74 -11.53 -8.15
N VAL A 251 -12.57 -11.62 -7.50
CA VAL A 251 -12.27 -12.73 -6.58
C VAL A 251 -13.34 -12.83 -5.49
N GLY A 252 -13.68 -11.70 -4.83
CA GLY A 252 -14.73 -11.65 -3.81
C GLY A 252 -16.09 -12.06 -4.36
N LEU A 253 -16.40 -11.56 -5.54
CA LEU A 253 -17.63 -11.89 -6.26
C LEU A 253 -17.76 -13.40 -6.55
N ASN A 254 -16.67 -14.08 -6.92
CA ASN A 254 -16.67 -15.50 -7.21
C ASN A 254 -16.75 -16.39 -5.96
N VAL A 255 -16.29 -15.92 -4.81
CA VAL A 255 -16.34 -16.67 -3.53
C VAL A 255 -17.67 -16.47 -2.81
N ALA A 256 -18.45 -15.43 -3.13
CA ALA A 256 -19.69 -15.09 -2.46
C ALA A 256 -20.67 -16.27 -2.28
N PRO A 257 -20.89 -17.18 -3.26
CA PRO A 257 -21.80 -18.32 -3.08
C PRO A 257 -21.30 -19.34 -2.05
N ALA A 258 -19.98 -19.46 -1.86
CA ALA A 258 -19.38 -20.41 -0.91
C ALA A 258 -19.27 -19.83 0.50
N MET A 259 -19.17 -18.51 0.63
CA MET A 259 -18.97 -17.82 1.90
C MET A 259 -19.80 -16.52 1.97
N PRO A 260 -21.13 -16.59 1.92
CA PRO A 260 -21.99 -15.39 1.83
C PRO A 260 -21.85 -14.45 3.05
N ASP A 261 -21.55 -14.98 4.22
CA ASP A 261 -21.44 -14.25 5.48
C ASP A 261 -19.99 -13.86 5.83
N ALA A 262 -19.05 -13.94 4.88
CA ALA A 262 -17.68 -13.59 5.16
C ALA A 262 -17.54 -12.08 5.44
N THR A 263 -16.94 -11.77 6.58
CA THR A 263 -16.70 -10.40 7.06
C THR A 263 -15.24 -9.95 6.88
N ASN A 264 -14.35 -10.88 6.46
CA ASN A 264 -12.93 -10.61 6.30
C ASN A 264 -12.47 -10.95 4.88
N GLY A 265 -12.00 -9.93 4.16
CA GLY A 265 -11.49 -10.11 2.79
C GLY A 265 -10.25 -10.98 2.67
N ALA A 266 -9.47 -11.14 3.74
CA ALA A 266 -8.34 -12.05 3.77
C ALA A 266 -8.80 -13.52 3.74
N ALA A 267 -9.88 -13.85 4.46
CA ALA A 267 -10.50 -15.18 4.40
C ALA A 267 -11.05 -15.48 2.99
N ILE A 268 -11.67 -14.49 2.35
CA ILE A 268 -12.17 -14.59 0.97
C ILE A 268 -11.02 -14.90 0.00
N LEU A 269 -9.91 -14.15 0.11
CA LEU A 269 -8.74 -14.35 -0.75
C LEU A 269 -8.11 -15.74 -0.53
N THR A 270 -8.02 -16.18 0.73
CA THR A 270 -7.52 -17.51 1.08
C THR A 270 -8.43 -18.60 0.55
N ALA A 271 -9.74 -18.47 0.69
CA ALA A 271 -10.71 -19.42 0.16
C ALA A 271 -10.61 -19.54 -1.37
N SER A 272 -10.53 -18.40 -2.07
CA SER A 272 -10.32 -18.40 -3.52
C SER A 272 -9.00 -19.09 -3.91
N ALA A 273 -7.91 -18.76 -3.24
CA ALA A 273 -6.61 -19.36 -3.55
C ALA A 273 -6.58 -20.86 -3.24
N THR A 274 -7.19 -21.33 -2.15
CA THR A 274 -7.27 -22.76 -1.82
C THR A 274 -8.16 -23.53 -2.79
N LEU A 275 -9.21 -22.89 -3.30
CA LEU A 275 -10.07 -23.51 -4.32
C LEU A 275 -9.27 -23.85 -5.60
N HIS A 276 -8.34 -22.98 -5.99
CA HIS A 276 -7.61 -23.14 -7.26
C HIS A 276 -6.24 -23.81 -7.10
N PHE A 277 -5.57 -23.64 -5.95
CA PHE A 277 -4.21 -24.12 -5.70
C PHE A 277 -4.14 -25.17 -4.57
N GLY A 278 -5.29 -25.63 -4.05
CA GLY A 278 -5.33 -26.55 -2.92
C GLY A 278 -4.61 -25.98 -1.68
N SER A 279 -3.93 -26.82 -0.92
CA SER A 279 -3.20 -26.43 0.28
C SER A 279 -2.10 -25.38 0.03
N MET A 280 -1.55 -25.34 -1.18
CA MET A 280 -0.56 -24.30 -1.56
C MET A 280 -1.18 -22.91 -1.64
N GLY A 281 -2.50 -22.79 -1.83
CA GLY A 281 -3.20 -21.52 -1.85
C GLY A 281 -3.01 -20.71 -0.57
N THR A 282 -3.08 -21.35 0.59
CA THR A 282 -2.82 -20.68 1.89
C THR A 282 -1.39 -20.13 1.98
N VAL A 283 -0.40 -20.89 1.50
CA VAL A 283 1.00 -20.45 1.49
C VAL A 283 1.19 -19.25 0.55
N VAL A 284 0.57 -19.29 -0.64
CA VAL A 284 0.64 -18.18 -1.61
C VAL A 284 0.02 -16.91 -1.03
N VAL A 285 -1.14 -17.01 -0.40
CA VAL A 285 -1.79 -15.84 0.22
C VAL A 285 -0.96 -15.30 1.40
N ALA A 286 -0.44 -16.18 2.25
CA ALA A 286 0.45 -15.77 3.33
C ALA A 286 1.70 -15.03 2.82
N ALA A 287 2.30 -15.50 1.72
CA ALA A 287 3.43 -14.85 1.07
C ALA A 287 3.04 -13.48 0.48
N ILE A 288 1.86 -13.36 -0.15
CA ILE A 288 1.34 -12.09 -0.67
C ILE A 288 1.20 -11.07 0.46
N PHE A 289 0.55 -11.44 1.57
CA PHE A 289 0.35 -10.54 2.70
C PHE A 289 1.67 -10.17 3.37
N LEU A 290 2.58 -11.12 3.56
CA LEU A 290 3.90 -10.86 4.13
C LEU A 290 4.69 -9.86 3.29
N LEU A 291 4.77 -10.06 1.98
CA LEU A 291 5.48 -9.16 1.06
C LEU A 291 4.82 -7.79 0.99
N ALA A 292 3.50 -7.72 0.85
CA ALA A 292 2.77 -6.47 0.79
C ALA A 292 2.94 -5.65 2.07
N CYS A 293 2.72 -6.26 3.22
CA CYS A 293 2.86 -5.60 4.51
C CYS A 293 4.30 -5.17 4.81
N LEU A 294 5.29 -6.00 4.46
CA LEU A 294 6.70 -5.67 4.63
C LEU A 294 7.08 -4.46 3.75
N ASN A 295 6.66 -4.43 2.50
CA ASN A 295 6.94 -3.33 1.58
C ASN A 295 6.37 -2.00 2.10
N VAL A 296 5.11 -2.00 2.52
CA VAL A 296 4.47 -0.81 3.10
C VAL A 296 5.16 -0.41 4.41
N CYS A 297 5.46 -1.36 5.28
CA CYS A 297 6.13 -1.10 6.56
C CYS A 297 7.49 -0.41 6.37
N ILE A 298 8.31 -0.92 5.44
CA ILE A 298 9.61 -0.32 5.08
C ILE A 298 9.42 1.12 4.60
N GLY A 299 8.46 1.36 3.70
CA GLY A 299 8.14 2.70 3.19
C GLY A 299 7.71 3.66 4.30
N LEU A 300 6.81 3.22 5.18
CA LEU A 300 6.31 4.02 6.30
C LEU A 300 7.41 4.32 7.32
N ILE A 301 8.24 3.34 7.69
CA ILE A 301 9.37 3.55 8.60
C ILE A 301 10.32 4.58 8.02
N SER A 302 10.65 4.51 6.73
CA SER A 302 11.53 5.48 6.08
C SER A 302 10.94 6.89 6.10
N CYS A 303 9.64 7.05 5.79
CA CYS A 303 8.95 8.35 5.83
C CYS A 303 8.91 8.95 7.24
N CYS A 304 8.50 8.14 8.21
CA CYS A 304 8.40 8.56 9.61
C CYS A 304 9.78 8.92 10.17
N GLY A 305 10.80 8.13 9.85
CA GLY A 305 12.18 8.38 10.27
C GLY A 305 12.68 9.72 9.78
N THR A 306 12.47 10.03 8.50
CA THR A 306 12.84 11.34 7.91
C THR A 306 12.12 12.49 8.62
N TYR A 307 10.80 12.37 8.80
CA TYR A 307 10.00 13.39 9.46
C TYR A 307 10.44 13.65 10.91
N PHE A 308 10.58 12.59 11.72
CA PHE A 308 10.95 12.74 13.12
C PHE A 308 12.38 13.25 13.31
N ALA A 309 13.31 12.90 12.42
CA ALA A 309 14.66 13.46 12.43
C ALA A 309 14.66 14.97 12.17
N GLU A 310 13.81 15.45 11.25
CA GLU A 310 13.65 16.88 10.97
C GLU A 310 12.89 17.62 12.08
N ALA A 311 11.85 16.99 12.64
CA ALA A 311 11.02 17.60 13.69
C ALA A 311 11.72 17.68 15.05
N PHE A 312 12.57 16.70 15.36
CA PHE A 312 13.27 16.56 16.64
C PHE A 312 14.78 16.40 16.47
N PRO A 313 15.52 17.41 15.99
CA PRO A 313 16.95 17.29 15.66
C PRO A 313 17.85 17.02 16.88
N ARG A 314 17.33 17.21 18.11
CA ARG A 314 18.05 16.93 19.36
C ARG A 314 17.94 15.49 19.84
N VAL A 315 17.01 14.72 19.29
CA VAL A 315 16.83 13.30 19.64
C VAL A 315 17.65 12.48 18.65
N PRO A 316 18.70 11.75 19.08
CA PRO A 316 19.44 10.89 18.18
C PRO A 316 18.50 9.81 17.65
N CYS A 317 18.03 9.98 16.45
CA CYS A 317 17.20 8.98 15.80
C CYS A 317 18.12 7.89 15.28
N LEU A 318 18.05 6.68 15.85
CA LEU A 318 18.80 5.50 15.40
C LEU A 318 18.54 5.14 13.92
N LEU A 319 17.48 5.68 13.31
CA LEU A 319 17.16 5.56 11.89
C LEU A 319 18.05 6.44 10.97
N TYR A 320 18.84 7.35 11.53
CA TYR A 320 19.59 8.35 10.76
C TYR A 320 21.10 8.28 10.99
N THR A 321 21.70 7.12 10.72
CA THR A 321 23.16 7.01 10.61
C THR A 321 23.67 7.07 9.17
N SER A 322 22.78 7.34 8.21
CA SER A 322 23.18 7.65 6.84
C SER A 322 23.56 9.13 6.77
N PRO A 323 24.80 9.49 6.37
CA PRO A 323 25.20 10.89 6.25
C PRO A 323 24.28 11.59 5.27
N SER A 324 23.67 12.70 5.72
CA SER A 324 22.86 13.58 4.90
C SER A 324 23.68 14.02 3.66
N PRO A 325 23.05 14.22 2.50
CA PRO A 325 23.74 14.86 1.36
C PRO A 325 24.36 16.23 1.70
N ARG A 326 23.91 16.87 2.80
CA ARG A 326 24.49 18.13 3.34
C ARG A 326 25.82 17.94 4.05
N ASP A 327 26.16 16.74 4.49
CA ASP A 327 27.41 16.43 5.20
C ASP A 327 28.54 15.99 4.25
N ARG A 328 28.32 16.08 2.94
CA ARG A 328 29.30 15.81 1.88
C ARG A 328 29.70 17.10 1.13
N GLY A 329 29.71 18.21 1.83
CA GLY A 329 30.24 19.49 1.34
C GLY A 329 31.74 19.58 1.50
#